data_28014f8f77a8d018bc4f1ec40512b33b
#
_entry.id   28014f8f77a8d018bc4f1ec40512b33b
#
_cell.length_a   1.000
_cell.length_b   1.000
_cell.length_c   1.000
_cell.angle_alpha   90.00
_cell.angle_beta   90.00
_cell.angle_gamma   90.00
#
_symmetry.space_group_name_H-M   'P 1'
#
loop_
_entity.id
_entity.type
_entity.pdbx_description
1 polymer ?
#
loop_
_entity_poly.entity_id
_entity_poly.type
_entity_poly.pdbx_seq_one_letter_code
_entity_poly.pdbx_strand_id
1 'polypeptide(L)'
;MVDVTVLTCKAYDRPEVVSAYTDNILLEYQYLKAALEAKGLKVERTYWDNPDYDWSQTKAIVFRTIWDYFERFDEFWPWLQAVQAHTKLVNPMNLIAWNIDKHYLKDLDQWGIPIVPTIFVDKSHPLPLELLAKNNNWEAVVVKPAIAGGGYLTYKLTQEEWPKAQLLFEELVGQRDMLVQGFVESITTKGEISLMVFDGIYTHAILKKAKSGDFRVQDDFGGTVHPYQARDSEIALAEKVMALCDPVPAYGRVDIVWDQRGQPMVSELEIIEPELWVRECPESAAYFARGIKRYLDTNANQ
;
A
#
# COMPACT_ATOMS: atom_id res chain seq x y z
N MET A 1 18.41 22.58 -9.66
CA MET A 1 17.72 21.84 -8.56
C MET A 1 16.37 21.40 -9.06
N VAL A 2 15.99 20.16 -8.85
CA VAL A 2 14.69 19.56 -9.17
C VAL A 2 13.74 19.84 -8.01
N ASP A 3 12.44 20.06 -8.27
CA ASP A 3 11.46 20.26 -7.21
C ASP A 3 10.95 18.94 -6.66
N VAL A 4 10.68 17.97 -7.55
CA VAL A 4 10.15 16.64 -7.19
C VAL A 4 10.84 15.56 -8.00
N THR A 5 11.39 14.55 -7.33
CA THR A 5 11.85 13.32 -7.96
C THR A 5 10.88 12.19 -7.63
N VAL A 6 10.29 11.61 -8.67
CA VAL A 6 9.37 10.48 -8.57
C VAL A 6 10.17 9.19 -8.60
N LEU A 7 10.06 8.38 -7.54
CA LEU A 7 10.81 7.14 -7.40
C LEU A 7 10.09 5.94 -8.00
N THR A 8 10.89 5.06 -8.56
CA THR A 8 10.49 3.74 -9.04
C THR A 8 11.51 2.69 -8.59
N CYS A 9 11.31 1.41 -8.88
CA CYS A 9 12.40 0.43 -8.86
C CYS A 9 13.13 0.43 -10.22
N LYS A 10 14.34 -0.12 -10.24
CA LYS A 10 15.20 -0.16 -11.44
C LYS A 10 14.52 -0.82 -12.63
N ALA A 11 13.75 -1.90 -12.38
CA ALA A 11 13.05 -2.64 -13.43
C ALA A 11 12.03 -1.78 -14.22
N TYR A 12 11.46 -0.75 -13.58
CA TYR A 12 10.45 0.11 -14.20
C TYR A 12 10.98 1.50 -14.60
N ASP A 13 12.24 1.82 -14.32
CA ASP A 13 12.80 3.13 -14.73
C ASP A 13 12.88 3.26 -16.25
N ARG A 14 13.50 2.27 -16.90
CA ARG A 14 13.59 2.14 -18.35
C ARG A 14 13.42 0.67 -18.73
N PRO A 15 12.18 0.16 -18.73
CA PRO A 15 11.94 -1.25 -18.97
C PRO A 15 12.45 -1.68 -20.34
N GLU A 16 13.26 -2.74 -20.37
CA GLU A 16 13.77 -3.32 -21.63
C GLU A 16 12.64 -4.00 -22.41
N VAL A 17 11.66 -4.55 -21.70
CA VAL A 17 10.47 -5.19 -22.27
C VAL A 17 9.26 -4.33 -21.95
N VAL A 18 8.62 -3.81 -22.98
CA VAL A 18 7.37 -3.07 -22.87
C VAL A 18 6.22 -4.08 -22.85
N SER A 19 5.36 -3.99 -21.83
CA SER A 19 4.15 -4.79 -21.66
C SER A 19 2.99 -3.87 -21.30
N ALA A 20 1.77 -4.33 -21.39
CA ALA A 20 0.61 -3.55 -20.94
C ALA A 20 0.74 -3.10 -19.47
N TYR A 21 1.39 -3.90 -18.63
CA TYR A 21 1.66 -3.57 -17.24
C TYR A 21 2.65 -2.40 -17.10
N THR A 22 3.80 -2.48 -17.78
CA THR A 22 4.79 -1.40 -17.77
C THR A 22 4.26 -0.13 -18.44
N ASP A 23 3.42 -0.26 -19.46
CA ASP A 23 2.74 0.89 -20.10
C ASP A 23 1.82 1.60 -19.10
N ASN A 24 1.07 0.87 -18.28
CA ASN A 24 0.22 1.46 -17.23
C ASN A 24 1.05 2.24 -16.21
N ILE A 25 2.21 1.70 -15.79
CA ILE A 25 3.15 2.39 -14.88
C ILE A 25 3.66 3.70 -15.50
N LEU A 26 4.08 3.64 -16.75
CA LEU A 26 4.61 4.82 -17.46
C LEU A 26 3.51 5.86 -17.73
N LEU A 27 2.31 5.42 -18.05
CA LEU A 27 1.14 6.29 -18.26
C LEU A 27 0.74 7.00 -16.95
N GLU A 28 0.70 6.29 -15.84
CA GLU A 28 0.45 6.90 -14.53
C GLU A 28 1.49 7.98 -14.22
N TYR A 29 2.78 7.65 -14.40
CA TYR A 29 3.84 8.65 -14.24
C TYR A 29 3.64 9.88 -15.11
N GLN A 30 3.20 9.72 -16.36
CA GLN A 30 2.96 10.86 -17.27
C GLN A 30 1.84 11.78 -16.76
N TYR A 31 0.74 11.22 -16.25
CA TYR A 31 -0.36 12.00 -15.64
C TYR A 31 0.12 12.77 -14.41
N LEU A 32 0.82 12.09 -13.50
CA LEU A 32 1.34 12.70 -12.28
C LEU A 32 2.37 13.80 -12.59
N LYS A 33 3.29 13.53 -13.52
CA LYS A 33 4.27 14.51 -13.98
C LYS A 33 3.60 15.75 -14.56
N ALA A 34 2.67 15.58 -15.49
CA ALA A 34 1.97 16.69 -16.11
C ALA A 34 1.22 17.56 -15.08
N ALA A 35 0.58 16.93 -14.10
CA ALA A 35 -0.13 17.65 -13.04
C ALA A 35 0.83 18.44 -12.10
N LEU A 36 2.00 17.88 -11.79
CA LEU A 36 3.04 18.56 -11.01
C LEU A 36 3.65 19.74 -11.80
N GLU A 37 3.95 19.52 -13.08
CA GLU A 37 4.48 20.56 -13.97
C GLU A 37 3.47 21.71 -14.19
N ALA A 38 2.15 21.40 -14.23
CA ALA A 38 1.10 22.42 -14.25
C ALA A 38 1.04 23.27 -12.96
N LYS A 39 1.62 22.79 -11.85
CA LYS A 39 1.84 23.57 -10.61
C LYS A 39 3.17 24.35 -10.61
N GLY A 40 3.89 24.35 -11.71
CA GLY A 40 5.18 25.03 -11.87
C GLY A 40 6.36 24.28 -11.24
N LEU A 41 6.23 22.97 -10.97
CA LEU A 41 7.27 22.15 -10.37
C LEU A 41 8.13 21.49 -11.46
N LYS A 42 9.44 21.49 -11.28
CA LYS A 42 10.37 20.73 -12.10
C LYS A 42 10.40 19.28 -11.61
N VAL A 43 10.06 18.33 -12.48
CA VAL A 43 9.89 16.91 -12.14
C VAL A 43 10.90 16.04 -12.88
N GLU A 44 11.55 15.14 -12.13
CA GLU A 44 12.39 14.08 -12.68
C GLU A 44 11.91 12.71 -12.16
N ARG A 45 12.41 11.63 -12.77
CA ARG A 45 12.16 10.24 -12.34
C ARG A 45 13.47 9.49 -12.29
N THR A 46 13.64 8.66 -11.26
CA THR A 46 14.74 7.73 -11.13
C THR A 46 14.36 6.55 -10.23
N TYR A 47 15.19 5.52 -10.17
CA TYR A 47 14.99 4.42 -9.24
C TYR A 47 15.65 4.71 -7.88
N TRP A 48 15.07 4.15 -6.80
CA TRP A 48 15.40 4.52 -5.42
C TRP A 48 16.87 4.24 -5.04
N ASP A 49 17.47 3.20 -5.58
CA ASP A 49 18.86 2.80 -5.32
C ASP A 49 19.83 3.24 -6.42
N ASN A 50 19.54 4.31 -7.15
CA ASN A 50 20.42 4.82 -8.19
C ASN A 50 21.69 5.42 -7.58
N PRO A 51 22.89 4.77 -7.78
CA PRO A 51 24.13 5.22 -7.19
C PRO A 51 24.67 6.52 -7.82
N ASP A 52 24.22 6.87 -9.02
CA ASP A 52 24.66 8.05 -9.77
C ASP A 52 23.77 9.27 -9.50
N TYR A 53 22.70 9.13 -8.70
CA TYR A 53 21.77 10.23 -8.43
C TYR A 53 22.18 11.01 -7.18
N ASP A 54 22.39 12.32 -7.33
CA ASP A 54 22.67 13.22 -6.21
C ASP A 54 21.36 13.69 -5.54
N TRP A 55 20.99 13.05 -4.44
CA TRP A 55 19.76 13.32 -3.69
C TRP A 55 19.69 14.75 -3.12
N SER A 56 20.80 15.46 -3.01
CA SER A 56 20.83 16.87 -2.58
C SER A 56 20.34 17.83 -3.67
N GLN A 57 20.21 17.37 -4.93
CA GLN A 57 19.75 18.17 -6.04
C GLN A 57 18.24 18.14 -6.23
N THR A 58 17.49 17.42 -5.41
CA THR A 58 16.03 17.42 -5.39
C THR A 58 15.47 17.95 -4.07
N LYS A 59 14.39 18.73 -4.13
CA LYS A 59 13.75 19.29 -2.91
C LYS A 59 12.88 18.26 -2.20
N ALA A 60 12.25 17.36 -2.97
CA ALA A 60 11.44 16.28 -2.41
C ALA A 60 11.48 15.03 -3.29
N ILE A 61 11.35 13.87 -2.67
CA ILE A 61 11.11 12.59 -3.33
C ILE A 61 9.71 12.09 -3.02
N VAL A 62 9.11 11.44 -4.02
CA VAL A 62 7.76 10.85 -3.97
C VAL A 62 7.87 9.39 -4.35
N PHE A 63 7.38 8.52 -3.50
CA PHE A 63 7.44 7.08 -3.71
C PHE A 63 6.28 6.64 -4.59
N ARG A 64 6.60 5.92 -5.68
CA ARG A 64 5.55 5.39 -6.55
C ARG A 64 5.74 3.88 -6.76
N THR A 65 6.44 3.47 -7.76
CA THR A 65 6.55 2.07 -8.16
C THR A 65 7.85 1.43 -7.66
N ILE A 66 8.17 1.60 -6.38
CA ILE A 66 9.37 1.03 -5.73
C ILE A 66 9.10 -0.40 -5.22
N TRP A 67 8.35 -1.19 -5.95
CA TRP A 67 7.72 -2.45 -5.50
C TRP A 67 8.68 -3.63 -5.28
N ASP A 68 9.98 -3.38 -5.28
CA ASP A 68 11.02 -4.33 -4.88
C ASP A 68 11.55 -4.11 -3.45
N TYR A 69 11.11 -3.04 -2.75
CA TYR A 69 11.69 -2.64 -1.46
C TYR A 69 11.47 -3.66 -0.34
N PHE A 70 10.34 -4.37 -0.33
CA PHE A 70 10.02 -5.34 0.70
C PHE A 70 10.82 -6.65 0.55
N GLU A 71 11.27 -7.00 -0.64
CA GLU A 71 12.20 -8.10 -0.90
C GLU A 71 13.64 -7.71 -0.57
N ARG A 72 13.96 -6.43 -0.68
CA ARG A 72 15.27 -5.83 -0.44
C ARG A 72 15.28 -4.90 0.78
N PHE A 73 14.52 -5.26 1.82
CA PHE A 73 14.28 -4.37 2.95
C PHE A 73 15.55 -3.99 3.70
N ASP A 74 16.53 -4.90 3.80
CA ASP A 74 17.83 -4.66 4.42
C ASP A 74 18.69 -3.62 3.67
N GLU A 75 18.39 -3.37 2.38
CA GLU A 75 19.01 -2.31 1.58
C GLU A 75 18.16 -1.03 1.63
N PHE A 76 16.83 -1.19 1.49
CA PHE A 76 15.90 -0.07 1.39
C PHE A 76 15.84 0.75 2.67
N TRP A 77 15.74 0.10 3.82
CA TRP A 77 15.58 0.81 5.08
C TRP A 77 16.77 1.71 5.46
N PRO A 78 18.04 1.24 5.38
CA PRO A 78 19.22 2.11 5.56
C PRO A 78 19.28 3.25 4.54
N TRP A 79 18.96 2.98 3.27
CA TRP A 79 18.89 4.01 2.23
C TRP A 79 17.85 5.08 2.58
N LEU A 80 16.65 4.68 2.98
CA LEU A 80 15.57 5.59 3.36
C LEU A 80 15.99 6.50 4.54
N GLN A 81 16.64 5.93 5.55
CA GLN A 81 17.19 6.66 6.68
C GLN A 81 18.27 7.67 6.26
N ALA A 82 19.11 7.32 5.29
CA ALA A 82 20.15 8.21 4.80
C ALA A 82 19.60 9.33 3.92
N VAL A 83 18.69 9.01 2.99
CA VAL A 83 18.20 9.96 1.99
C VAL A 83 17.39 11.11 2.61
N GLN A 84 16.66 10.86 3.71
CA GLN A 84 15.90 11.90 4.41
C GLN A 84 16.78 13.05 4.96
N ALA A 85 18.08 12.83 5.14
CA ALA A 85 19.01 13.86 5.56
C ALA A 85 19.34 14.86 4.42
N HIS A 86 19.06 14.48 3.18
CA HIS A 86 19.42 15.26 1.98
C HIS A 86 18.20 15.88 1.28
N THR A 87 17.02 15.27 1.41
CA THR A 87 15.81 15.70 0.72
C THR A 87 14.56 15.35 1.53
N LYS A 88 13.47 16.05 1.27
CA LYS A 88 12.18 15.76 1.90
C LYS A 88 11.55 14.49 1.34
N LEU A 89 10.90 13.74 2.20
CA LEU A 89 10.09 12.59 1.79
C LEU A 89 8.61 13.01 1.71
N VAL A 90 7.91 12.55 0.71
CA VAL A 90 6.46 12.68 0.57
C VAL A 90 5.86 11.30 0.24
N ASN A 91 5.12 10.70 1.17
CA ASN A 91 4.76 11.19 2.49
C ASN A 91 5.98 11.24 3.45
N PRO A 92 5.90 11.93 4.60
CA PRO A 92 7.06 12.14 5.47
C PRO A 92 7.48 10.87 6.21
N MET A 93 8.72 10.86 6.69
CA MET A 93 9.37 9.68 7.29
C MET A 93 8.58 9.04 8.43
N ASN A 94 7.96 9.83 9.30
CA ASN A 94 7.15 9.29 10.40
C ASN A 94 5.96 8.45 9.90
N LEU A 95 5.29 8.91 8.84
CA LEU A 95 4.20 8.17 8.21
C LEU A 95 4.71 6.93 7.46
N ILE A 96 5.82 7.04 6.74
CA ILE A 96 6.43 5.91 6.05
C ILE A 96 6.84 4.84 7.05
N ALA A 97 7.57 5.21 8.12
CA ALA A 97 8.03 4.29 9.14
C ALA A 97 6.88 3.60 9.88
N TRP A 98 5.76 4.28 10.08
CA TRP A 98 4.56 3.71 10.68
C TRP A 98 3.83 2.77 9.72
N ASN A 99 3.65 3.16 8.46
CA ASN A 99 2.83 2.42 7.50
C ASN A 99 3.56 1.23 6.85
N ILE A 100 4.89 1.24 6.80
CA ILE A 100 5.69 0.17 6.19
C ILE A 100 5.48 -1.18 6.87
N ASP A 101 5.14 -1.16 8.15
CA ASP A 101 4.83 -2.32 8.97
C ASP A 101 3.33 -2.36 9.27
N LYS A 102 2.66 -3.44 8.87
CA LYS A 102 1.21 -3.63 9.04
C LYS A 102 0.72 -3.67 10.49
N HIS A 103 1.62 -3.54 11.47
CA HIS A 103 1.21 -3.29 12.84
C HIS A 103 0.42 -1.99 13.00
N TYR A 104 0.46 -1.06 12.03
CA TYR A 104 -0.43 0.11 12.01
C TYR A 104 -1.92 -0.25 12.07
N LEU A 105 -2.30 -1.47 11.68
CA LEU A 105 -3.69 -1.94 11.83
C LEU A 105 -4.13 -1.99 13.30
N LYS A 106 -3.22 -2.22 14.25
CA LYS A 106 -3.54 -2.12 15.69
C LYS A 106 -3.99 -0.71 16.07
N ASP A 107 -3.29 0.29 15.54
CA ASP A 107 -3.59 1.68 15.83
C ASP A 107 -4.93 2.07 15.20
N LEU A 108 -5.18 1.64 13.95
CA LEU A 108 -6.47 1.86 13.30
C LEU A 108 -7.62 1.26 14.12
N ASP A 109 -7.49 0.03 14.61
CA ASP A 109 -8.49 -0.63 15.47
C ASP A 109 -8.71 0.15 16.77
N GLN A 110 -7.63 0.57 17.44
CA GLN A 110 -7.69 1.40 18.65
C GLN A 110 -8.37 2.75 18.41
N TRP A 111 -8.22 3.32 17.19
CA TRP A 111 -8.88 4.56 16.79
C TRP A 111 -10.35 4.35 16.38
N GLY A 112 -10.87 3.13 16.51
CA GLY A 112 -12.26 2.78 16.18
C GLY A 112 -12.52 2.73 14.68
N ILE A 113 -11.51 2.35 13.89
CA ILE A 113 -11.64 2.00 12.48
C ILE A 113 -11.93 0.49 12.40
N PRO A 114 -13.01 0.06 11.76
CA PRO A 114 -13.25 -1.36 11.53
C PRO A 114 -12.18 -1.92 10.58
N ILE A 115 -11.40 -2.87 11.08
CA ILE A 115 -10.37 -3.58 10.32
C ILE A 115 -10.75 -5.06 10.15
N VAL A 116 -10.14 -5.75 9.21
CA VAL A 116 -10.18 -7.22 9.17
C VAL A 116 -9.61 -7.76 10.48
N PRO A 117 -10.32 -8.64 11.20
CA PRO A 117 -9.86 -9.20 12.49
C PRO A 117 -8.47 -9.81 12.34
N THR A 118 -7.50 -9.28 13.09
CA THR A 118 -6.08 -9.57 12.92
C THR A 118 -5.42 -9.94 14.24
N ILE A 119 -4.63 -11.01 14.24
CA ILE A 119 -3.70 -11.38 15.30
C ILE A 119 -2.29 -11.15 14.78
N PHE A 120 -1.48 -10.46 15.56
CA PHE A 120 -0.08 -10.18 15.25
C PHE A 120 0.79 -11.20 15.98
N VAL A 121 1.74 -11.77 15.25
CA VAL A 121 2.63 -12.83 15.75
C VAL A 121 4.05 -12.39 15.56
N ASP A 122 4.72 -12.12 16.66
CA ASP A 122 6.09 -11.62 16.67
C ASP A 122 7.07 -12.70 16.20
N LYS A 123 8.13 -12.26 15.53
CA LYS A 123 9.22 -13.12 15.07
C LYS A 123 9.70 -14.05 16.19
N SER A 124 9.95 -15.30 15.83
CA SER A 124 10.42 -16.36 16.71
C SER A 124 9.44 -16.80 17.85
N HIS A 125 8.19 -16.33 17.80
CA HIS A 125 7.16 -16.69 18.76
C HIS A 125 5.91 -17.28 18.07
N PRO A 126 6.05 -18.42 17.35
CA PRO A 126 4.93 -19.00 16.63
C PRO A 126 3.82 -19.44 17.57
N LEU A 127 2.58 -19.21 17.14
CA LEU A 127 1.39 -19.64 17.84
C LEU A 127 0.72 -20.81 17.12
N PRO A 128 -0.01 -21.70 17.81
CA PRO A 128 -0.74 -22.77 17.15
C PRO A 128 -1.89 -22.20 16.28
N LEU A 129 -1.79 -22.29 14.95
CA LEU A 129 -2.79 -21.75 14.00
C LEU A 129 -4.19 -22.31 14.26
N GLU A 130 -4.30 -23.63 14.50
CA GLU A 130 -5.58 -24.27 14.78
C GLU A 130 -6.23 -23.70 16.04
N LEU A 131 -5.44 -23.43 17.09
CA LEU A 131 -5.94 -22.86 18.33
C LEU A 131 -6.39 -21.40 18.12
N LEU A 132 -5.61 -20.62 17.35
CA LEU A 132 -5.98 -19.25 16.98
C LEU A 132 -7.31 -19.23 16.21
N ALA A 133 -7.44 -20.09 15.21
CA ALA A 133 -8.64 -20.18 14.40
C ALA A 133 -9.86 -20.59 15.24
N LYS A 134 -9.74 -21.60 16.10
CA LYS A 134 -10.82 -22.05 17.00
C LYS A 134 -11.26 -20.97 17.99
N ASN A 135 -10.31 -20.29 18.63
CA ASN A 135 -10.61 -19.26 19.61
C ASN A 135 -11.33 -18.04 19.02
N ASN A 136 -11.16 -17.80 17.73
CA ASN A 136 -11.76 -16.70 17.00
C ASN A 136 -12.94 -17.13 16.10
N ASN A 137 -13.33 -18.42 16.11
CA ASN A 137 -14.35 -18.99 15.23
C ASN A 137 -14.06 -18.76 13.74
N TRP A 138 -12.80 -18.89 13.34
CA TRP A 138 -12.40 -18.79 11.94
C TRP A 138 -12.31 -20.17 11.28
N GLU A 139 -13.01 -20.35 10.17
CA GLU A 139 -12.95 -21.60 9.38
C GLU A 139 -11.69 -21.67 8.52
N ALA A 140 -11.20 -20.51 8.08
CA ALA A 140 -9.96 -20.33 7.36
C ALA A 140 -9.27 -19.06 7.81
N VAL A 141 -7.95 -19.02 7.65
CA VAL A 141 -7.13 -17.84 7.94
C VAL A 141 -6.29 -17.43 6.74
N VAL A 142 -5.93 -16.15 6.71
CA VAL A 142 -4.87 -15.63 5.85
C VAL A 142 -3.67 -15.33 6.73
N VAL A 143 -2.51 -15.86 6.36
CA VAL A 143 -1.22 -15.50 6.97
C VAL A 143 -0.42 -14.65 5.99
N LYS A 144 0.17 -13.57 6.46
CA LYS A 144 1.00 -12.66 5.65
C LYS A 144 2.06 -11.97 6.50
N PRO A 145 3.22 -11.59 5.93
CA PRO A 145 4.23 -10.82 6.64
C PRO A 145 3.73 -9.44 7.08
N ALA A 146 4.26 -8.93 8.18
CA ALA A 146 3.99 -7.56 8.62
C ALA A 146 4.56 -6.52 7.64
N ILE A 147 5.75 -6.76 7.09
CA ILE A 147 6.36 -5.95 6.03
C ILE A 147 6.29 -6.73 4.73
N ALA A 148 5.41 -6.33 3.83
CA ALA A 148 5.20 -6.97 2.52
C ALA A 148 4.27 -6.12 1.64
N GLY A 149 4.37 -6.32 0.32
CA GLY A 149 3.49 -5.78 -0.71
C GLY A 149 3.08 -6.85 -1.72
N GLY A 150 2.15 -6.54 -2.63
CA GLY A 150 1.81 -7.38 -3.79
C GLY A 150 1.40 -8.84 -3.48
N GLY A 151 0.92 -9.17 -2.28
CA GLY A 151 0.58 -10.54 -1.91
C GLY A 151 1.79 -11.45 -1.62
N TYR A 152 2.98 -10.87 -1.44
CA TYR A 152 4.20 -11.60 -1.10
C TYR A 152 4.02 -12.45 0.15
N LEU A 153 4.35 -13.75 0.08
CA LEU A 153 4.23 -14.74 1.16
C LEU A 153 2.86 -14.73 1.87
N THR A 154 1.80 -14.47 1.10
CA THR A 154 0.41 -14.45 1.59
C THR A 154 -0.28 -15.77 1.25
N TYR A 155 -0.76 -16.47 2.28
CA TYR A 155 -1.38 -17.79 2.14
C TYR A 155 -2.75 -17.83 2.80
N LYS A 156 -3.73 -18.39 2.10
CA LYS A 156 -5.00 -18.83 2.70
C LYS A 156 -4.83 -20.26 3.17
N LEU A 157 -5.15 -20.52 4.43
CA LEU A 157 -4.97 -21.82 5.07
C LEU A 157 -6.31 -22.27 5.65
N THR A 158 -6.71 -23.52 5.38
CA THR A 158 -7.97 -24.12 5.79
C THR A 158 -7.76 -25.19 6.87
N GLN A 159 -8.85 -25.63 7.52
CA GLN A 159 -8.80 -26.64 8.57
C GLN A 159 -8.15 -27.94 8.11
N GLU A 160 -8.36 -28.34 6.86
CA GLU A 160 -7.82 -29.59 6.31
C GLU A 160 -6.28 -29.54 6.18
N GLU A 161 -5.72 -28.34 6.18
CA GLU A 161 -4.30 -28.10 5.96
C GLU A 161 -3.50 -27.82 7.25
N TRP A 162 -4.17 -27.68 8.43
CA TRP A 162 -3.52 -27.23 9.69
C TRP A 162 -2.18 -27.88 10.00
N PRO A 163 -2.02 -29.22 9.94
CA PRO A 163 -0.72 -29.81 10.31
C PRO A 163 0.43 -29.38 9.41
N LYS A 164 0.16 -29.25 8.09
CA LYS A 164 1.15 -28.81 7.12
C LYS A 164 1.33 -27.29 7.15
N ALA A 165 0.23 -26.59 7.32
CA ALA A 165 0.20 -25.13 7.42
C ALA A 165 0.97 -24.62 8.65
N GLN A 166 0.90 -25.34 9.78
CA GLN A 166 1.65 -25.00 10.98
C GLN A 166 3.16 -24.97 10.75
N LEU A 167 3.71 -25.96 10.03
CA LEU A 167 5.13 -26.02 9.72
C LEU A 167 5.57 -24.85 8.86
N LEU A 168 4.81 -24.52 7.81
CA LEU A 168 5.06 -23.35 6.97
C LEU A 168 5.01 -22.05 7.80
N PHE A 169 4.01 -21.94 8.66
CA PHE A 169 3.83 -20.76 9.50
C PHE A 169 4.98 -20.58 10.49
N GLU A 170 5.44 -21.65 11.13
CA GLU A 170 6.60 -21.64 12.03
C GLU A 170 7.89 -21.23 11.30
N GLU A 171 8.11 -21.70 10.08
CA GLU A 171 9.22 -21.29 9.25
C GLU A 171 9.17 -19.77 8.96
N LEU A 172 8.00 -19.24 8.57
CA LEU A 172 7.82 -17.83 8.29
C LEU A 172 8.01 -16.97 9.54
N VAL A 173 7.42 -17.34 10.67
CA VAL A 173 7.56 -16.65 11.97
C VAL A 173 9.02 -16.71 12.47
N GLY A 174 9.75 -17.76 12.15
CA GLY A 174 11.19 -17.85 12.48
C GLY A 174 12.02 -16.74 11.82
N GLN A 175 11.54 -16.16 10.74
CA GLN A 175 12.26 -15.16 9.93
C GLN A 175 11.76 -13.73 10.13
N ARG A 176 10.44 -13.55 10.41
CA ARG A 176 9.76 -12.23 10.40
C ARG A 176 8.48 -12.21 11.21
N ASP A 177 8.01 -11.01 11.54
CA ASP A 177 6.70 -10.81 12.11
C ASP A 177 5.60 -11.13 11.09
N MET A 178 4.53 -11.78 11.56
CA MET A 178 3.43 -12.25 10.72
C MET A 178 2.09 -11.74 11.24
N LEU A 179 1.14 -11.56 10.34
CA LEU A 179 -0.27 -11.37 10.65
C LEU A 179 -1.03 -12.67 10.36
N VAL A 180 -1.96 -13.01 11.25
CA VAL A 180 -2.97 -14.06 11.06
C VAL A 180 -4.32 -13.37 11.05
N GLN A 181 -5.03 -13.41 9.94
CA GLN A 181 -6.34 -12.77 9.77
C GLN A 181 -7.41 -13.82 9.50
N GLY A 182 -8.60 -13.66 10.07
CA GLY A 182 -9.77 -14.45 9.66
C GLY A 182 -10.03 -14.23 8.16
N PHE A 183 -10.26 -15.31 7.42
CA PHE A 183 -10.56 -15.19 6.00
C PHE A 183 -11.93 -14.51 5.79
N VAL A 184 -11.95 -13.46 4.99
CA VAL A 184 -13.15 -12.68 4.69
C VAL A 184 -13.74 -13.15 3.37
N GLU A 185 -14.87 -13.86 3.40
CA GLU A 185 -15.53 -14.45 2.23
C GLU A 185 -15.90 -13.43 1.15
N SER A 186 -16.13 -12.16 1.54
CA SER A 186 -16.48 -11.13 0.57
C SER A 186 -15.38 -10.89 -0.47
N ILE A 187 -14.10 -11.21 -0.16
CA ILE A 187 -13.01 -11.02 -1.12
C ILE A 187 -13.16 -11.91 -2.35
N THR A 188 -13.70 -13.12 -2.19
CA THR A 188 -13.95 -14.06 -3.31
C THR A 188 -15.29 -13.85 -3.96
N THR A 189 -16.31 -13.36 -3.23
CA THR A 189 -17.68 -13.23 -3.75
C THR A 189 -17.96 -11.85 -4.33
N LYS A 190 -17.39 -10.79 -3.75
CA LYS A 190 -17.56 -9.40 -4.17
C LYS A 190 -16.28 -8.79 -4.73
N GLY A 191 -15.12 -9.16 -4.19
CA GLY A 191 -13.83 -8.55 -4.45
C GLY A 191 -13.37 -7.66 -3.29
N GLU A 192 -12.39 -6.83 -3.56
CA GLU A 192 -11.85 -5.79 -2.69
C GLU A 192 -11.93 -4.45 -3.42
N ILE A 193 -12.41 -3.41 -2.76
CA ILE A 193 -12.37 -2.06 -3.33
C ILE A 193 -11.15 -1.29 -2.82
N SER A 194 -10.56 -0.53 -3.71
CA SER A 194 -9.48 0.42 -3.40
C SER A 194 -9.99 1.83 -3.60
N LEU A 195 -9.92 2.66 -2.57
CA LEU A 195 -10.32 4.07 -2.62
C LEU A 195 -9.07 4.95 -2.62
N MET A 196 -8.92 5.77 -3.65
CA MET A 196 -7.83 6.71 -3.78
C MET A 196 -8.19 8.03 -3.09
N VAL A 197 -7.33 8.42 -2.15
CA VAL A 197 -7.50 9.63 -1.34
C VAL A 197 -6.26 10.50 -1.49
N PHE A 198 -6.44 11.72 -1.95
CA PHE A 198 -5.36 12.68 -2.16
C PHE A 198 -5.60 13.91 -1.28
N ASP A 199 -4.63 14.25 -0.45
CA ASP A 199 -4.70 15.41 0.43
C ASP A 199 -5.99 15.41 1.30
N GLY A 200 -6.35 14.21 1.79
CA GLY A 200 -7.53 13.95 2.61
C GLY A 200 -8.86 13.88 1.84
N ILE A 201 -8.86 14.00 0.50
CA ILE A 201 -10.09 14.00 -0.31
C ILE A 201 -10.15 12.73 -1.17
N TYR A 202 -11.25 11.99 -1.06
CA TYR A 202 -11.57 10.89 -1.96
C TYR A 202 -11.73 11.40 -3.41
N THR A 203 -11.26 10.66 -4.38
CA THR A 203 -11.39 11.00 -5.79
C THR A 203 -12.08 9.92 -6.62
N HIS A 204 -11.63 8.69 -6.52
CA HIS A 204 -12.17 7.56 -7.28
C HIS A 204 -11.88 6.24 -6.57
N ALA A 205 -12.56 5.19 -7.02
CA ALA A 205 -12.37 3.85 -6.52
C ALA A 205 -12.37 2.83 -7.66
N ILE A 206 -11.69 1.72 -7.41
CA ILE A 206 -11.74 0.55 -8.27
C ILE A 206 -12.14 -0.68 -7.46
N LEU A 207 -12.71 -1.67 -8.14
CA LEU A 207 -13.01 -2.99 -7.60
C LEU A 207 -12.03 -3.99 -8.18
N LYS A 208 -11.25 -4.63 -7.32
CA LYS A 208 -10.36 -5.74 -7.65
C LYS A 208 -11.10 -7.06 -7.43
N LYS A 209 -11.07 -7.95 -8.42
CA LYS A 209 -11.63 -9.29 -8.31
C LYS A 209 -10.56 -10.33 -8.53
N ALA A 210 -10.51 -11.31 -7.63
CA ALA A 210 -9.61 -12.44 -7.77
C ALA A 210 -9.97 -13.32 -8.99
N LYS A 211 -8.97 -13.97 -9.57
CA LYS A 211 -9.18 -15.02 -10.54
C LYS A 211 -9.97 -16.20 -9.90
N SER A 212 -10.78 -16.88 -10.70
CA SER A 212 -11.48 -18.08 -10.23
C SER A 212 -10.52 -19.10 -9.61
N GLY A 213 -10.78 -19.49 -8.36
CA GLY A 213 -9.94 -20.42 -7.60
C GLY A 213 -8.79 -19.77 -6.81
N ASP A 214 -8.62 -18.46 -6.89
CA ASP A 214 -7.71 -17.68 -6.05
C ASP A 214 -8.50 -16.70 -5.14
N PHE A 215 -7.85 -16.16 -4.12
CA PHE A 215 -8.38 -15.09 -3.27
C PHE A 215 -7.57 -13.79 -3.40
N ARG A 216 -6.37 -13.87 -3.98
CA ARG A 216 -5.52 -12.70 -4.23
C ARG A 216 -6.08 -11.92 -5.41
N VAL A 217 -6.30 -10.64 -5.19
CA VAL A 217 -6.99 -9.76 -6.15
C VAL A 217 -6.02 -8.97 -7.04
N GLN A 218 -4.71 -9.10 -6.82
CA GLN A 218 -3.67 -8.39 -7.56
C GLN A 218 -3.54 -8.92 -8.99
N ASP A 219 -3.20 -8.04 -9.93
CA ASP A 219 -3.04 -8.34 -11.35
C ASP A 219 -1.99 -9.45 -11.59
N ASP A 220 -0.91 -9.47 -10.80
CA ASP A 220 0.15 -10.48 -10.87
C ASP A 220 -0.36 -11.92 -10.66
N PHE A 221 -1.48 -12.07 -9.95
CA PHE A 221 -2.16 -13.35 -9.75
C PHE A 221 -3.33 -13.56 -10.72
N GLY A 222 -3.46 -12.70 -11.73
CA GLY A 222 -4.53 -12.76 -12.73
C GLY A 222 -5.87 -12.20 -12.25
N GLY A 223 -5.82 -11.33 -11.27
CA GLY A 223 -6.94 -10.51 -10.85
C GLY A 223 -7.41 -9.57 -11.96
N THR A 224 -8.59 -9.01 -11.81
CA THR A 224 -9.16 -8.02 -12.73
C THR A 224 -9.59 -6.76 -12.00
N VAL A 225 -9.39 -5.61 -12.66
CA VAL A 225 -9.72 -4.29 -12.12
C VAL A 225 -10.92 -3.74 -12.87
N HIS A 226 -11.87 -3.17 -12.13
CA HIS A 226 -13.09 -2.58 -12.67
C HIS A 226 -13.34 -1.22 -12.03
N PRO A 227 -13.87 -0.22 -12.76
CA PRO A 227 -14.37 1.01 -12.17
C PRO A 227 -15.41 0.69 -11.09
N TYR A 228 -15.38 1.42 -9.97
CA TYR A 228 -16.30 1.24 -8.86
C TYR A 228 -16.85 2.58 -8.37
N GLN A 229 -18.16 2.66 -8.21
CA GLN A 229 -18.78 3.81 -7.57
C GLN A 229 -18.92 3.52 -6.07
N ALA A 230 -18.04 4.12 -5.26
CA ALA A 230 -18.05 3.92 -3.83
C ALA A 230 -19.30 4.49 -3.17
N ARG A 231 -19.78 3.81 -2.14
CA ARG A 231 -20.89 4.27 -1.30
C ARG A 231 -20.40 5.34 -0.33
N ASP A 232 -21.29 6.22 0.12
CA ASP A 232 -20.96 7.29 1.08
C ASP A 232 -20.27 6.74 2.35
N SER A 233 -20.71 5.58 2.84
CA SER A 233 -20.11 4.94 4.02
C SER A 233 -18.67 4.45 3.79
N GLU A 234 -18.34 4.03 2.57
CA GLU A 234 -16.99 3.60 2.19
C GLU A 234 -16.08 4.81 2.00
N ILE A 235 -16.59 5.86 1.37
CA ILE A 235 -15.89 7.15 1.23
C ILE A 235 -15.59 7.74 2.61
N ALA A 236 -16.59 7.82 3.47
CA ALA A 236 -16.44 8.37 4.82
C ALA A 236 -15.43 7.57 5.65
N LEU A 237 -15.39 6.22 5.50
CA LEU A 237 -14.40 5.37 6.15
C LEU A 237 -12.98 5.68 5.64
N ALA A 238 -12.79 5.75 4.32
CA ALA A 238 -11.49 6.01 3.72
C ALA A 238 -10.95 7.40 4.11
N GLU A 239 -11.79 8.44 4.02
CA GLU A 239 -11.41 9.81 4.43
C GLU A 239 -11.12 9.89 5.93
N LYS A 240 -11.89 9.18 6.78
CA LYS A 240 -11.63 9.11 8.23
C LYS A 240 -10.26 8.47 8.52
N VAL A 241 -9.91 7.37 7.85
CA VAL A 241 -8.61 6.71 8.00
C VAL A 241 -7.48 7.67 7.66
N MET A 242 -7.57 8.38 6.54
CA MET A 242 -6.55 9.35 6.12
C MET A 242 -6.45 10.55 7.08
N ALA A 243 -7.59 11.01 7.62
CA ALA A 243 -7.63 12.14 8.55
C ALA A 243 -7.04 11.80 9.93
N LEU A 244 -6.96 10.53 10.31
CA LEU A 244 -6.33 10.08 11.56
C LEU A 244 -4.81 9.99 11.46
N CYS A 245 -4.26 10.03 10.25
CA CYS A 245 -2.81 10.11 10.07
C CYS A 245 -2.31 11.53 10.39
N ASP A 246 -1.19 11.66 11.08
CA ASP A 246 -0.57 12.95 11.41
C ASP A 246 0.88 13.02 10.91
N PRO A 247 1.16 13.90 9.94
CA PRO A 247 0.23 14.79 9.20
C PRO A 247 -0.65 14.01 8.21
N VAL A 248 -1.74 14.64 7.74
CA VAL A 248 -2.58 14.05 6.68
C VAL A 248 -1.72 13.74 5.45
N PRO A 249 -1.71 12.48 4.93
CA PRO A 249 -0.91 12.10 3.78
C PRO A 249 -1.23 12.92 2.52
N ALA A 250 -0.21 13.18 1.70
CA ALA A 250 -0.42 13.83 0.40
C ALA A 250 -1.21 12.93 -0.56
N TYR A 251 -1.04 11.64 -0.42
CA TYR A 251 -1.75 10.61 -1.19
C TYR A 251 -1.77 9.30 -0.40
N GLY A 252 -2.75 8.46 -0.72
CA GLY A 252 -2.85 7.11 -0.19
C GLY A 252 -4.00 6.35 -0.82
N ARG A 253 -4.02 5.06 -0.52
CA ARG A 253 -5.06 4.11 -0.92
C ARG A 253 -5.57 3.37 0.29
N VAL A 254 -6.88 3.34 0.44
CA VAL A 254 -7.55 2.55 1.48
C VAL A 254 -8.24 1.37 0.82
N ASP A 255 -7.78 0.17 1.12
CA ASP A 255 -8.37 -1.07 0.64
C ASP A 255 -9.43 -1.56 1.62
N ILE A 256 -10.60 -1.92 1.11
CA ILE A 256 -11.78 -2.25 1.90
C ILE A 256 -12.41 -3.57 1.40
N VAL A 257 -12.73 -4.42 2.35
CA VAL A 257 -13.59 -5.60 2.19
C VAL A 257 -14.84 -5.45 3.07
N TRP A 258 -15.78 -6.38 2.99
CA TRP A 258 -17.02 -6.29 3.76
C TRP A 258 -17.17 -7.49 4.70
N ASP A 259 -17.67 -7.21 5.90
CA ASP A 259 -18.06 -8.24 6.85
C ASP A 259 -19.31 -9.02 6.36
N GLN A 260 -19.73 -10.01 7.14
CA GLN A 260 -20.92 -10.82 6.83
C GLN A 260 -22.23 -10.01 6.81
N ARG A 261 -22.26 -8.83 7.42
CA ARG A 261 -23.41 -7.89 7.42
C ARG A 261 -23.30 -6.86 6.29
N GLY A 262 -22.24 -6.95 5.47
CA GLY A 262 -21.99 -6.01 4.38
C GLY A 262 -21.42 -4.65 4.85
N GLN A 263 -20.92 -4.57 6.09
CA GLN A 263 -20.27 -3.36 6.59
C GLN A 263 -18.81 -3.32 6.11
N PRO A 264 -18.31 -2.14 5.71
CA PRO A 264 -16.95 -2.00 5.23
C PRO A 264 -15.93 -2.16 6.37
N MET A 265 -14.86 -2.88 6.09
CA MET A 265 -13.69 -3.05 6.96
C MET A 265 -12.42 -2.75 6.15
N VAL A 266 -11.47 -2.05 6.76
CA VAL A 266 -10.16 -1.81 6.16
C VAL A 266 -9.36 -3.12 6.14
N SER A 267 -8.92 -3.54 4.96
CA SER A 267 -8.00 -4.65 4.75
C SER A 267 -6.55 -4.19 4.71
N GLU A 268 -6.32 -2.98 4.16
CA GLU A 268 -4.99 -2.37 4.04
C GLU A 268 -5.09 -0.85 3.90
N LEU A 269 -4.06 -0.15 4.39
CA LEU A 269 -3.79 1.27 4.12
C LEU A 269 -2.42 1.37 3.48
N GLU A 270 -2.32 1.93 2.30
CA GLU A 270 -1.06 2.18 1.62
C GLU A 270 -0.85 3.68 1.39
N ILE A 271 0.18 4.24 2.02
CA ILE A 271 0.55 5.66 1.89
C ILE A 271 2.01 5.84 1.45
N ILE A 272 2.69 4.76 1.06
CA ILE A 272 4.07 4.81 0.55
C ILE A 272 4.04 4.77 -0.98
N GLU A 273 3.72 3.62 -1.56
CA GLU A 273 3.83 3.37 -3.01
C GLU A 273 2.58 2.70 -3.64
N PRO A 274 1.35 3.05 -3.21
CA PRO A 274 0.16 2.39 -3.74
C PRO A 274 0.03 2.57 -5.25
N GLU A 275 -0.43 1.57 -5.96
CA GLU A 275 -1.00 1.82 -7.28
C GLU A 275 -2.24 2.70 -7.09
N LEU A 276 -2.31 3.81 -7.83
CA LEU A 276 -3.36 4.82 -7.66
C LEU A 276 -4.38 4.84 -8.78
N TRP A 277 -4.23 3.99 -9.79
CA TRP A 277 -5.12 3.90 -10.96
C TRP A 277 -5.52 5.28 -11.52
N VAL A 278 -4.59 6.22 -11.57
CA VAL A 278 -4.83 7.56 -12.11
C VAL A 278 -5.30 7.50 -13.58
N ARG A 279 -4.98 6.42 -14.30
CA ARG A 279 -5.46 6.17 -15.66
C ARG A 279 -6.99 6.01 -15.74
N GLU A 280 -7.63 5.56 -14.64
CA GLU A 280 -9.09 5.41 -14.56
C GLU A 280 -9.79 6.74 -14.19
N CYS A 281 -9.04 7.70 -13.66
CA CYS A 281 -9.54 9.02 -13.27
C CYS A 281 -8.39 10.05 -13.43
N PRO A 282 -8.02 10.45 -14.67
CA PRO A 282 -6.86 11.30 -14.91
C PRO A 282 -6.89 12.66 -14.21
N GLU A 283 -8.08 13.21 -13.98
CA GLU A 283 -8.28 14.45 -13.23
C GLU A 283 -7.83 14.35 -11.77
N SER A 284 -7.75 13.14 -11.20
CA SER A 284 -7.26 12.91 -9.84
C SER A 284 -5.79 13.32 -9.66
N ALA A 285 -4.99 13.31 -10.72
CA ALA A 285 -3.60 13.77 -10.70
C ALA A 285 -3.46 15.22 -10.22
N ALA A 286 -4.48 16.07 -10.45
CA ALA A 286 -4.48 17.45 -9.95
C ALA A 286 -4.55 17.52 -8.42
N TYR A 287 -5.26 16.59 -7.78
CA TYR A 287 -5.35 16.48 -6.31
C TYR A 287 -4.03 15.95 -5.74
N PHE A 288 -3.43 14.95 -6.40
CA PHE A 288 -2.08 14.48 -6.05
C PHE A 288 -1.07 15.63 -6.07
N ALA A 289 -1.00 16.39 -7.16
CA ALA A 289 -0.09 17.52 -7.30
C ALA A 289 -0.35 18.62 -6.25
N ARG A 290 -1.61 18.83 -5.83
CA ARG A 290 -1.97 19.73 -4.74
C ARG A 290 -1.38 19.26 -3.40
N GLY A 291 -1.54 17.99 -3.07
CA GLY A 291 -0.99 17.40 -1.85
C GLY A 291 0.54 17.51 -1.79
N ILE A 292 1.23 17.16 -2.88
CA ILE A 292 2.69 17.29 -2.98
C ILE A 292 3.13 18.75 -2.79
N LYS A 293 2.45 19.70 -3.46
CA LYS A 293 2.78 21.12 -3.35
C LYS A 293 2.58 21.64 -1.92
N ARG A 294 1.51 21.23 -1.22
CA ARG A 294 1.29 21.56 0.19
C ARG A 294 2.49 21.16 1.05
N TYR A 295 3.00 19.93 0.88
CA TYR A 295 4.17 19.46 1.62
C TYR A 295 5.45 20.25 1.30
N LEU A 296 5.63 20.67 0.06
CA LEU A 296 6.77 21.53 -0.32
C LEU A 296 6.67 22.91 0.32
N ASP A 297 5.47 23.50 0.33
CA ASP A 297 5.24 24.88 0.81
C ASP A 297 5.25 24.97 2.35
N THR A 298 4.72 23.98 3.07
CA THR A 298 4.60 24.01 4.56
C THR A 298 5.96 24.11 5.25
N ASN A 299 7.02 23.61 4.65
CA ASN A 299 8.36 23.63 5.22
C ASN A 299 9.28 24.70 4.59
N ALA A 300 8.77 25.59 3.74
CA ALA A 300 9.51 26.75 3.28
C ALA A 300 9.61 27.84 4.38
N ASN A 301 8.82 27.70 5.46
CA ASN A 301 8.72 28.66 6.57
C ASN A 301 9.36 28.16 7.88
N GLN A 302 10.10 27.05 7.87
CA GLN A 302 10.96 26.60 8.97
C GLN A 302 12.44 26.66 8.55
#